data_fe3c615f3d8de74f66dc2aacc6e5ac1b
#
_entry.id   fe3c615f3d8de74f66dc2aacc6e5ac1b
#
_cell.length_a   1.000
_cell.length_b   1.000
_cell.length_c   1.000
_cell.angle_alpha   90.00
_cell.angle_beta   90.00
_cell.angle_gamma   90.00
#
_symmetry.space_group_name_H-M   'P 1'
#
loop_
_entity.id
_entity.type
_entity.pdbx_description
1 polymer ?
#
loop_
_entity_poly.entity_id
_entity_poly.type
_entity_poly.pdbx_seq_one_letter_code
_entity_poly.pdbx_strand_id
1 'polypeptide(L)'
;MKTLFTLLTLIALTFTTHAERLVLVGVSYGKNLLAITDADGKVIWQYKTAGPQRGHTGHHDVHLLPNGNILFHDTWTKTQEITLGKKVVWSYESAQMNGNAGKRVDVHAFARLKNGNTMIVESSVGRVIEVDQAGKLAHQFPLKPGGTQSTRWARHTATGTLLACSERPGVVTEYDRTGKVVWDYLINTRVYGAIRLKNGNTLIASGSGKSVVEVTPEKKVVWEIKDQVPGTDISLGWMTCLQELPSGNRIIGNCHAGDKNPQIFEITKDKKVVWQWDQWDLVGNGLACWQVLSDEQSALVRKKLAALKK
;
A
#
# COMPACT_ATOMS: atom_id res chain seq x y z
N MET A 1 52.66 25.80 -29.67
CA MET A 1 51.48 24.97 -29.95
C MET A 1 51.01 24.36 -28.63
N LYS A 2 49.90 24.81 -28.09
CA LYS A 2 49.27 24.24 -26.87
C LYS A 2 48.06 23.46 -27.32
N THR A 3 48.14 22.15 -27.16
CA THR A 3 47.04 21.22 -27.52
C THR A 3 46.03 21.20 -26.37
N LEU A 4 44.82 21.66 -26.64
CA LEU A 4 43.70 21.67 -25.71
C LEU A 4 43.02 20.30 -25.81
N PHE A 5 43.09 19.48 -24.76
CA PHE A 5 42.31 18.26 -24.64
C PHE A 5 40.91 18.59 -24.07
N THR A 6 39.92 18.51 -24.90
CA THR A 6 38.51 18.65 -24.46
C THR A 6 38.04 17.29 -23.96
N LEU A 7 37.82 17.19 -22.66
CA LEU A 7 37.26 16.01 -22.00
C LEU A 7 35.75 16.01 -22.24
N LEU A 8 35.23 15.15 -23.13
CA LEU A 8 33.82 14.94 -23.30
C LEU A 8 33.33 14.02 -22.16
N THR A 9 32.63 14.60 -21.18
CA THR A 9 31.96 13.84 -20.13
C THR A 9 30.63 13.26 -20.72
N LEU A 10 30.63 11.97 -21.00
CA LEU A 10 29.44 11.24 -21.42
C LEU A 10 28.55 11.09 -20.18
N ILE A 11 27.50 11.91 -20.06
CA ILE A 11 26.41 11.69 -19.09
C ILE A 11 25.54 10.56 -19.62
N ALA A 12 25.76 9.35 -19.12
CA ALA A 12 24.85 8.24 -19.34
C ALA A 12 23.52 8.54 -18.62
N LEU A 13 22.53 9.04 -19.36
CA LEU A 13 21.15 9.04 -18.88
C LEU A 13 20.71 7.56 -18.78
N THR A 14 20.68 7.04 -17.57
CA THR A 14 20.02 5.78 -17.28
C THR A 14 18.51 6.01 -17.39
N PHE A 15 17.96 5.78 -18.58
CA PHE A 15 16.53 5.56 -18.73
C PHE A 15 16.22 4.27 -17.97
N THR A 16 15.68 4.36 -16.75
CA THR A 16 15.04 3.22 -16.10
C THR A 16 13.85 2.84 -16.97
N THR A 17 14.03 1.82 -17.79
CA THR A 17 12.94 1.27 -18.60
C THR A 17 11.93 0.66 -17.63
N HIS A 18 10.71 1.20 -17.58
CA HIS A 18 9.60 0.63 -16.81
C HIS A 18 9.26 -0.83 -17.23
N ALA A 19 9.86 -1.32 -18.31
CA ALA A 19 9.61 -2.63 -18.92
C ALA A 19 9.83 -3.83 -17.99
N GLU A 20 10.69 -3.71 -16.97
CA GLU A 20 10.93 -4.79 -16.00
C GLU A 20 10.09 -4.71 -14.73
N ARG A 21 9.35 -3.64 -14.54
CA ARG A 21 8.53 -3.38 -13.36
C ARG A 21 7.41 -4.42 -13.26
N LEU A 22 7.22 -4.96 -12.06
CA LEU A 22 6.08 -5.81 -11.74
C LEU A 22 5.13 -5.10 -10.78
N VAL A 23 3.85 -5.43 -10.88
CA VAL A 23 2.80 -4.91 -10.01
C VAL A 23 2.08 -6.07 -9.34
N LEU A 24 2.14 -6.12 -8.00
CA LEU A 24 1.36 -7.03 -7.18
C LEU A 24 0.03 -6.34 -6.83
N VAL A 25 -1.09 -6.99 -7.10
CA VAL A 25 -2.43 -6.45 -6.85
C VAL A 25 -3.28 -7.44 -6.06
N GLY A 26 -4.12 -6.91 -5.17
CA GLY A 26 -5.24 -7.63 -4.57
C GLY A 26 -6.54 -7.19 -5.23
N VAL A 27 -7.15 -8.08 -6.02
CA VAL A 27 -8.34 -7.79 -6.81
C VAL A 27 -9.60 -7.99 -5.99
N SER A 28 -10.48 -7.01 -6.01
CA SER A 28 -11.69 -6.90 -5.22
C SER A 28 -12.97 -7.31 -6.01
N TYR A 29 -14.13 -7.06 -5.42
CA TYR A 29 -15.47 -7.20 -6.03
C TYR A 29 -15.76 -8.56 -6.69
N GLY A 30 -15.65 -9.62 -5.88
CA GLY A 30 -16.07 -10.96 -6.28
C GLY A 30 -15.06 -11.75 -7.11
N LYS A 31 -13.97 -11.13 -7.56
CA LYS A 31 -12.89 -11.88 -8.24
C LYS A 31 -12.02 -12.64 -7.26
N ASN A 32 -11.83 -12.16 -6.03
CA ASN A 32 -11.08 -12.80 -4.93
C ASN A 32 -9.73 -13.35 -5.41
N LEU A 33 -8.90 -12.46 -5.95
CA LEU A 33 -7.69 -12.82 -6.68
C LEU A 33 -6.51 -11.98 -6.20
N LEU A 34 -5.36 -12.61 -6.00
CA LEU A 34 -4.07 -11.93 -6.03
C LEU A 34 -3.45 -12.13 -7.41
N ALA A 35 -2.85 -11.11 -7.97
CA ALA A 35 -2.14 -11.24 -9.23
C ALA A 35 -0.82 -10.46 -9.19
N ILE A 36 0.17 -10.95 -9.95
CA ILE A 36 1.37 -10.19 -10.30
C ILE A 36 1.31 -10.00 -11.82
N THR A 37 1.43 -8.74 -12.25
CA THR A 37 1.49 -8.39 -13.67
C THR A 37 2.85 -7.79 -13.99
N ASP A 38 3.20 -7.75 -15.28
CA ASP A 38 4.25 -6.86 -15.78
C ASP A 38 3.75 -5.41 -15.86
N ALA A 39 4.59 -4.50 -16.34
CA ALA A 39 4.30 -3.07 -16.44
C ALA A 39 3.13 -2.77 -17.40
N ASP A 40 2.89 -3.64 -18.37
CA ASP A 40 1.82 -3.53 -19.37
C ASP A 40 0.53 -4.22 -18.92
N GLY A 41 0.54 -4.81 -17.70
CA GLY A 41 -0.62 -5.45 -17.08
C GLY A 41 -0.82 -6.93 -17.45
N LYS A 42 0.10 -7.56 -18.20
CA LYS A 42 0.02 -8.99 -18.48
C LYS A 42 0.23 -9.79 -17.19
N VAL A 43 -0.73 -10.63 -16.84
CA VAL A 43 -0.66 -11.50 -15.66
C VAL A 43 0.43 -12.56 -15.85
N ILE A 44 1.41 -12.58 -14.93
CA ILE A 44 2.50 -13.57 -14.91
C ILE A 44 2.36 -14.58 -13.75
N TRP A 45 1.54 -14.26 -12.76
CA TRP A 45 1.20 -15.13 -11.63
C TRP A 45 -0.15 -14.72 -11.06
N GLN A 46 -0.90 -15.70 -10.54
CA GLN A 46 -2.16 -15.44 -9.85
C GLN A 46 -2.47 -16.49 -8.79
N TYR A 47 -3.25 -16.09 -7.77
CA TYR A 47 -3.70 -16.94 -6.69
C TYR A 47 -5.15 -16.59 -6.33
N LYS A 48 -6.06 -17.58 -6.35
CA LYS A 48 -7.44 -17.39 -5.93
C LYS A 48 -7.52 -17.47 -4.41
N THR A 49 -8.01 -16.41 -3.76
CA THR A 49 -8.23 -16.34 -2.32
C THR A 49 -9.63 -16.81 -1.95
N ALA A 50 -9.86 -17.15 -0.68
CA ALA A 50 -11.22 -17.44 -0.19
C ALA A 50 -12.13 -16.23 -0.33
N GLY A 51 -11.55 -15.06 -0.29
CA GLY A 51 -12.24 -13.79 -0.39
C GLY A 51 -12.91 -13.39 0.91
N PRO A 52 -13.06 -12.10 1.11
CA PRO A 52 -13.79 -11.60 2.26
C PRO A 52 -15.27 -11.94 2.09
N GLN A 53 -15.86 -12.58 3.08
CA GLN A 53 -17.23 -13.15 3.04
C GLN A 53 -18.36 -12.15 3.30
N ARG A 54 -18.11 -10.83 3.32
CA ARG A 54 -19.11 -9.81 3.64
C ARG A 54 -19.10 -8.67 2.64
N GLY A 55 -20.16 -8.54 1.86
CA GLY A 55 -20.51 -7.31 1.13
C GLY A 55 -19.47 -6.85 0.10
N HIS A 56 -19.23 -5.56 0.01
CA HIS A 56 -18.30 -4.90 -0.94
C HIS A 56 -16.83 -5.10 -0.58
N THR A 57 -16.40 -6.32 -0.50
CA THR A 57 -15.18 -6.68 0.15
C THR A 57 -14.14 -7.03 -0.88
N GLY A 58 -13.01 -6.41 -0.73
CA GLY A 58 -11.84 -6.64 -1.49
C GLY A 58 -10.62 -6.73 -0.60
N HIS A 59 -9.52 -7.06 -1.19
CA HIS A 59 -8.25 -6.93 -0.53
C HIS A 59 -7.97 -5.46 -0.24
N HIS A 60 -7.59 -5.14 1.01
CA HIS A 60 -7.27 -3.78 1.45
C HIS A 60 -5.77 -3.57 1.64
N ASP A 61 -4.99 -4.67 1.71
CA ASP A 61 -3.54 -4.62 1.80
C ASP A 61 -2.90 -5.87 1.19
N VAL A 62 -1.69 -5.74 0.65
CA VAL A 62 -0.91 -6.81 0.06
C VAL A 62 0.57 -6.43 0.03
N HIS A 63 1.47 -7.38 0.34
CA HIS A 63 2.91 -7.14 0.36
C HIS A 63 3.70 -8.28 -0.23
N LEU A 64 4.64 -8.00 -1.11
CA LEU A 64 5.75 -8.90 -1.40
C LEU A 64 6.79 -8.75 -0.29
N LEU A 65 7.08 -9.84 0.40
CA LEU A 65 8.08 -9.88 1.47
C LEU A 65 9.50 -10.01 0.90
N PRO A 66 10.55 -9.67 1.68
CA PRO A 66 11.94 -9.80 1.24
C PRO A 66 12.34 -11.23 0.83
N ASN A 67 11.70 -12.25 1.40
CA ASN A 67 11.89 -13.65 1.01
C ASN A 67 11.16 -14.04 -0.29
N GLY A 68 10.42 -13.11 -0.91
CA GLY A 68 9.62 -13.32 -2.13
C GLY A 68 8.29 -14.03 -1.90
N ASN A 69 7.85 -14.20 -0.67
CA ASN A 69 6.51 -14.64 -0.33
C ASN A 69 5.54 -13.46 -0.35
N ILE A 70 4.25 -13.74 -0.41
CA ILE A 70 3.20 -12.72 -0.42
C ILE A 70 2.45 -12.78 0.92
N LEU A 71 2.38 -11.63 1.60
CA LEU A 71 1.54 -11.41 2.78
C LEU A 71 0.26 -10.74 2.34
N PHE A 72 -0.88 -11.30 2.71
CA PHE A 72 -2.21 -10.81 2.31
C PHE A 72 -3.27 -11.24 3.33
N HIS A 73 -4.50 -10.76 3.24
CA HIS A 73 -5.61 -11.31 4.00
C HIS A 73 -6.50 -12.19 3.10
N ASP A 74 -6.67 -13.44 3.52
CA ASP A 74 -7.48 -14.42 2.80
C ASP A 74 -8.98 -14.23 3.05
N THR A 75 -9.31 -13.75 4.26
CA THR A 75 -10.66 -13.32 4.66
C THR A 75 -10.55 -12.00 5.43
N TRP A 76 -11.67 -11.43 5.87
CA TRP A 76 -11.69 -10.23 6.72
C TRP A 76 -10.92 -10.36 8.03
N THR A 77 -10.71 -11.56 8.50
CA THR A 77 -10.11 -11.83 9.81
C THR A 77 -8.81 -12.59 9.73
N LYS A 78 -8.48 -13.17 8.55
CA LYS A 78 -7.36 -14.08 8.38
C LYS A 78 -6.25 -13.47 7.52
N THR A 79 -5.12 -13.20 8.14
CA THR A 79 -3.90 -12.78 7.45
C THR A 79 -3.02 -14.00 7.17
N GLN A 80 -2.48 -14.12 5.94
CA GLN A 80 -1.68 -15.26 5.50
C GLN A 80 -0.42 -14.84 4.78
N GLU A 81 0.61 -15.68 4.87
CA GLU A 81 1.81 -15.65 4.03
C GLU A 81 1.84 -16.88 3.15
N ILE A 82 1.96 -16.69 1.83
CA ILE A 82 2.10 -17.76 0.85
C ILE A 82 3.39 -17.64 0.04
N THR A 83 3.91 -18.76 -0.40
CA THR A 83 4.98 -18.77 -1.40
C THR A 83 4.42 -18.50 -2.80
N LEU A 84 5.26 -18.15 -3.78
CA LEU A 84 4.84 -18.10 -5.18
C LEU A 84 4.43 -19.46 -5.74
N GLY A 85 4.85 -20.57 -5.09
CA GLY A 85 4.34 -21.93 -5.33
C GLY A 85 2.97 -22.19 -4.69
N LYS A 86 2.31 -21.17 -4.16
CA LYS A 86 0.95 -21.20 -3.59
C LYS A 86 0.81 -22.04 -2.30
N LYS A 87 1.92 -22.30 -1.59
CA LYS A 87 1.91 -22.98 -0.29
C LYS A 87 1.76 -21.94 0.82
N VAL A 88 0.78 -22.11 1.70
CA VAL A 88 0.65 -21.32 2.94
C VAL A 88 1.78 -21.71 3.88
N VAL A 89 2.54 -20.73 4.36
CA VAL A 89 3.68 -20.92 5.27
C VAL A 89 3.47 -20.26 6.62
N TRP A 90 2.52 -19.33 6.72
CA TRP A 90 2.11 -18.70 7.97
C TRP A 90 0.65 -18.23 7.85
N SER A 91 -0.08 -18.25 8.97
CA SER A 91 -1.43 -17.68 9.04
C SER A 91 -1.75 -17.20 10.46
N TYR A 92 -2.58 -16.18 10.54
CA TYR A 92 -3.09 -15.62 11.78
C TYR A 92 -4.59 -15.33 11.66
N GLU A 93 -5.40 -15.91 12.57
CA GLU A 93 -6.84 -15.72 12.60
C GLU A 93 -7.22 -14.74 13.71
N SER A 94 -7.30 -13.46 13.36
CA SER A 94 -7.57 -12.37 14.30
C SER A 94 -8.86 -12.58 15.12
N ALA A 95 -9.91 -13.19 14.54
CA ALA A 95 -11.18 -13.37 15.23
C ALA A 95 -11.13 -14.38 16.39
N GLN A 96 -10.11 -15.24 16.42
CA GLN A 96 -9.98 -16.29 17.41
C GLN A 96 -8.88 -16.04 18.45
N MET A 97 -7.98 -15.10 18.17
CA MET A 97 -6.75 -14.92 18.93
C MET A 97 -6.73 -13.62 19.74
N ASN A 98 -5.86 -13.58 20.74
CA ASN A 98 -5.53 -12.39 21.54
C ASN A 98 -6.78 -11.63 22.09
N GLY A 99 -7.76 -12.40 22.61
CA GLY A 99 -8.94 -11.86 23.27
C GLY A 99 -10.07 -11.39 22.33
N ASN A 100 -10.06 -11.81 21.09
CA ASN A 100 -11.08 -11.43 20.09
C ASN A 100 -12.25 -12.44 19.97
N ALA A 101 -12.20 -13.59 20.62
CA ALA A 101 -13.28 -14.60 20.54
C ALA A 101 -14.65 -13.96 20.80
N GLY A 102 -15.60 -14.18 19.88
CA GLY A 102 -16.95 -13.61 19.95
C GLY A 102 -17.08 -12.13 19.55
N LYS A 103 -15.99 -11.46 19.22
CA LYS A 103 -16.00 -10.06 18.75
C LYS A 103 -16.03 -9.99 17.23
N ARG A 104 -16.61 -8.90 16.70
CA ARG A 104 -16.42 -8.52 15.30
C ARG A 104 -14.96 -8.06 15.13
N VAL A 105 -14.28 -8.65 14.15
CA VAL A 105 -12.94 -8.23 13.76
C VAL A 105 -12.92 -7.96 12.25
N ASP A 106 -12.42 -6.79 11.87
CA ASP A 106 -12.17 -6.43 10.47
C ASP A 106 -10.69 -6.03 10.36
N VAL A 107 -9.90 -6.81 9.61
CA VAL A 107 -8.49 -6.51 9.33
C VAL A 107 -8.39 -5.72 8.04
N HIS A 108 -7.86 -4.50 8.11
CA HIS A 108 -7.74 -3.64 6.94
C HIS A 108 -6.29 -3.45 6.46
N ALA A 109 -5.31 -3.56 7.35
CA ALA A 109 -3.92 -3.44 6.98
C ALA A 109 -3.04 -4.33 7.84
N PHE A 110 -1.89 -4.69 7.30
CA PHE A 110 -0.87 -5.50 7.97
C PHE A 110 0.50 -5.23 7.35
N ALA A 111 1.55 -5.59 8.05
CA ALA A 111 2.91 -5.53 7.52
C ALA A 111 3.82 -6.50 8.28
N ARG A 112 4.75 -7.16 7.60
CA ARG A 112 5.85 -7.88 8.24
C ARG A 112 6.89 -6.87 8.68
N LEU A 113 7.22 -6.88 9.96
CA LEU A 113 8.21 -5.98 10.55
C LEU A 113 9.62 -6.54 10.43
N LYS A 114 10.64 -5.69 10.55
CA LYS A 114 12.05 -6.08 10.45
C LYS A 114 12.48 -7.11 11.51
N ASN A 115 11.83 -7.09 12.69
CA ASN A 115 12.07 -8.06 13.77
C ASN A 115 11.36 -9.41 13.57
N GLY A 116 10.67 -9.60 12.44
CA GLY A 116 9.92 -10.81 12.10
C GLY A 116 8.47 -10.82 12.60
N ASN A 117 8.06 -9.91 13.47
CA ASN A 117 6.67 -9.80 13.89
C ASN A 117 5.77 -9.35 12.74
N THR A 118 4.48 -9.58 12.86
CA THR A 118 3.48 -9.05 11.93
C THR A 118 2.62 -8.01 12.63
N MET A 119 2.63 -6.78 12.13
CA MET A 119 1.66 -5.76 12.50
C MET A 119 0.32 -6.07 11.84
N ILE A 120 -0.78 -5.95 12.55
CA ILE A 120 -2.16 -6.19 12.06
C ILE A 120 -3.07 -5.10 12.61
N VAL A 121 -3.85 -4.47 11.72
CA VAL A 121 -4.85 -3.46 12.08
C VAL A 121 -6.19 -4.14 12.29
N GLU A 122 -6.58 -4.30 13.55
CA GLU A 122 -7.89 -4.84 13.96
C GLU A 122 -8.88 -3.68 14.12
N SER A 123 -9.37 -3.19 12.99
CA SER A 123 -10.10 -1.94 12.85
C SER A 123 -11.36 -1.88 13.75
N SER A 124 -12.22 -2.91 13.70
CA SER A 124 -13.45 -2.95 14.50
C SER A 124 -13.22 -3.22 15.99
N VAL A 125 -12.06 -3.74 16.35
CA VAL A 125 -11.64 -3.89 17.76
C VAL A 125 -11.04 -2.58 18.30
N GLY A 126 -10.55 -1.72 17.42
CA GLY A 126 -9.99 -0.43 17.79
C GLY A 126 -8.55 -0.49 18.25
N ARG A 127 -7.74 -1.37 17.63
CA ARG A 127 -6.32 -1.48 17.96
C ARG A 127 -5.47 -1.88 16.75
N VAL A 128 -4.18 -1.62 16.85
CA VAL A 128 -3.16 -2.24 16.02
C VAL A 128 -2.33 -3.15 16.91
N ILE A 129 -2.13 -4.39 16.50
CA ILE A 129 -1.34 -5.37 17.22
C ILE A 129 -0.07 -5.73 16.45
N GLU A 130 0.94 -6.15 17.18
CA GLU A 130 2.12 -6.85 16.65
C GLU A 130 2.14 -8.25 17.23
N VAL A 131 2.15 -9.26 16.38
CA VAL A 131 2.22 -10.66 16.80
C VAL A 131 3.52 -11.29 16.30
N ASP A 132 4.08 -12.20 17.08
CA ASP A 132 5.24 -12.99 16.67
C ASP A 132 4.85 -14.11 15.67
N GLN A 133 5.81 -14.91 15.25
CA GLN A 133 5.58 -16.00 14.30
C GLN A 133 4.63 -17.09 14.82
N ALA A 134 4.52 -17.26 16.14
CA ALA A 134 3.59 -18.16 16.79
C ALA A 134 2.19 -17.56 17.00
N GLY A 135 1.98 -16.26 16.63
CA GLY A 135 0.73 -15.55 16.82
C GLY A 135 0.53 -14.97 18.21
N LYS A 136 1.56 -15.01 19.08
CA LYS A 136 1.52 -14.40 20.42
C LYS A 136 1.63 -12.88 20.30
N LEU A 137 0.80 -12.18 21.06
CA LEU A 137 0.83 -10.72 21.15
C LEU A 137 2.17 -10.24 21.73
N ALA A 138 2.91 -9.48 20.94
CA ALA A 138 4.18 -8.86 21.30
C ALA A 138 4.00 -7.39 21.69
N HIS A 139 3.06 -6.68 21.04
CA HIS A 139 2.77 -5.27 21.31
C HIS A 139 1.38 -4.89 20.81
N GLN A 140 0.79 -3.83 21.36
CA GLN A 140 -0.43 -3.23 20.82
C GLN A 140 -0.46 -1.71 21.01
N PHE A 141 -1.10 -1.06 20.05
CA PHE A 141 -1.45 0.34 20.09
C PHE A 141 -2.98 0.46 20.18
N PRO A 142 -3.55 1.04 21.25
CA PRO A 142 -4.95 1.41 21.27
C PRO A 142 -5.18 2.58 20.29
N LEU A 143 -6.15 2.45 19.40
CA LEU A 143 -6.53 3.54 18.53
C LEU A 143 -7.45 4.51 19.26
N LYS A 144 -7.42 5.79 18.89
CA LYS A 144 -8.30 6.80 19.49
C LYS A 144 -9.77 6.39 19.36
N PRO A 145 -10.60 6.58 20.41
CA PRO A 145 -12.04 6.41 20.33
C PRO A 145 -12.65 7.24 19.19
N GLY A 146 -13.66 6.69 18.52
CA GLY A 146 -14.32 7.34 17.38
C GLY A 146 -13.68 7.08 16.02
N GLY A 147 -12.39 6.71 16.00
CA GLY A 147 -11.69 6.28 14.77
C GLY A 147 -11.61 4.77 14.59
N THR A 148 -12.01 4.00 15.60
CA THR A 148 -11.71 2.59 15.75
C THR A 148 -12.30 1.70 14.64
N GLN A 149 -13.55 1.93 14.26
CA GLN A 149 -14.24 1.12 13.24
C GLN A 149 -13.99 1.59 11.81
N SER A 150 -13.22 2.65 11.63
CA SER A 150 -12.97 3.28 10.34
C SER A 150 -11.49 3.30 9.97
N THR A 151 -10.61 2.70 10.78
CA THR A 151 -9.18 2.66 10.47
C THR A 151 -8.95 1.80 9.24
N ARG A 152 -8.34 2.39 8.21
CA ARG A 152 -8.02 1.74 6.93
C ARG A 152 -6.58 1.28 6.92
N TRP A 153 -5.66 2.19 6.79
CA TRP A 153 -4.24 1.90 6.75
C TRP A 153 -3.53 2.30 8.02
N ALA A 154 -2.53 1.51 8.39
CA ALA A 154 -1.49 1.93 9.33
C ALA A 154 -0.13 1.44 8.83
N ARG A 155 0.90 2.24 9.09
CA ARG A 155 2.29 1.93 8.72
C ARG A 155 3.24 2.39 9.80
N HIS A 156 4.24 1.58 10.12
CA HIS A 156 5.36 2.06 10.90
C HIS A 156 6.17 3.06 10.10
N THR A 157 6.58 4.13 10.75
CA THR A 157 7.54 5.08 10.20
C THR A 157 8.98 4.55 10.37
N ALA A 158 9.94 5.18 9.75
CA ALA A 158 11.36 4.82 9.91
C ALA A 158 11.87 4.99 11.35
N THR A 159 11.23 5.87 12.14
CA THR A 159 11.55 6.11 13.57
C THR A 159 10.85 5.14 14.51
N GLY A 160 10.03 4.21 14.00
CA GLY A 160 9.33 3.20 14.78
C GLY A 160 8.00 3.66 15.39
N THR A 161 7.54 4.87 15.08
CA THR A 161 6.18 5.31 15.40
C THR A 161 5.16 4.64 14.47
N LEU A 162 3.88 4.67 14.82
CA LEU A 162 2.78 4.13 14.04
C LEU A 162 1.93 5.27 13.45
N LEU A 163 1.87 5.36 12.12
CA LEU A 163 0.97 6.27 11.40
C LEU A 163 -0.31 5.52 11.03
N ALA A 164 -1.46 5.94 11.56
CA ALA A 164 -2.76 5.29 11.36
C ALA A 164 -3.77 6.24 10.72
N CYS A 165 -4.55 5.73 9.74
CA CYS A 165 -5.53 6.47 8.98
C CYS A 165 -6.94 6.08 9.40
N SER A 166 -7.68 6.99 10.00
CA SER A 166 -9.10 6.81 10.33
C SER A 166 -9.96 7.47 9.27
N GLU A 167 -10.67 6.66 8.48
CA GLU A 167 -11.51 7.13 7.36
C GLU A 167 -12.54 8.16 7.82
N ARG A 168 -13.09 7.96 8.99
CA ARG A 168 -13.98 8.91 9.67
C ARG A 168 -13.47 9.14 11.08
N PRO A 169 -13.19 10.38 11.47
CA PRO A 169 -13.55 11.67 10.85
C PRO A 169 -12.60 12.18 9.76
N GLY A 170 -11.73 11.35 9.18
CA GLY A 170 -10.75 11.80 8.17
C GLY A 170 -9.47 12.32 8.81
N VAL A 171 -8.92 11.57 9.76
CA VAL A 171 -7.71 11.94 10.51
C VAL A 171 -6.59 10.93 10.30
N VAL A 172 -5.40 11.44 10.09
CA VAL A 172 -4.15 10.69 10.20
C VAL A 172 -3.56 10.96 11.57
N THR A 173 -3.28 9.90 12.34
CA THR A 173 -2.73 10.02 13.70
C THR A 173 -1.43 9.23 13.79
N GLU A 174 -0.40 9.85 14.33
CA GLU A 174 0.87 9.20 14.63
C GLU A 174 0.98 8.92 16.14
N TYR A 175 1.29 7.67 16.46
CA TYR A 175 1.45 7.18 17.83
C TYR A 175 2.91 6.80 18.08
N ASP A 176 3.45 7.15 19.24
CA ASP A 176 4.70 6.56 19.70
C ASP A 176 4.49 5.11 20.19
N ARG A 177 5.58 4.44 20.59
CA ARG A 177 5.52 3.05 21.09
C ARG A 177 4.70 2.89 22.37
N THR A 178 4.42 3.95 23.11
CA THR A 178 3.57 3.92 24.32
C THR A 178 2.08 4.06 23.99
N GLY A 179 1.74 4.34 22.73
CA GLY A 179 0.37 4.64 22.28
C GLY A 179 -0.02 6.11 22.46
N LYS A 180 0.91 6.98 22.85
CA LYS A 180 0.68 8.43 22.94
C LYS A 180 0.67 9.02 21.54
N VAL A 181 -0.29 9.92 21.28
CA VAL A 181 -0.33 10.69 20.05
C VAL A 181 0.78 11.73 20.05
N VAL A 182 1.63 11.67 19.02
CA VAL A 182 2.75 12.61 18.83
C VAL A 182 2.52 13.58 17.66
N TRP A 183 1.62 13.24 16.73
CA TRP A 183 1.20 14.10 15.64
C TRP A 183 -0.17 13.64 15.12
N ASP A 184 -0.96 14.57 14.61
CA ASP A 184 -2.19 14.27 13.88
C ASP A 184 -2.45 15.31 12.79
N TYR A 185 -3.29 14.94 11.80
CA TYR A 185 -3.75 15.84 10.76
C TYR A 185 -5.19 15.50 10.36
N LEU A 186 -6.09 16.47 10.51
CA LEU A 186 -7.50 16.36 10.09
C LEU A 186 -7.64 16.91 8.66
N ILE A 187 -8.02 16.04 7.71
CA ILE A 187 -8.16 16.42 6.30
C ILE A 187 -9.58 16.91 5.93
N ASN A 188 -10.53 16.86 6.88
CA ASN A 188 -11.95 17.25 6.68
C ASN A 188 -12.68 16.50 5.57
N THR A 189 -12.18 15.32 5.19
CA THR A 189 -12.79 14.37 4.27
C THR A 189 -12.39 12.96 4.68
N ARG A 190 -12.80 11.94 3.95
CA ARG A 190 -12.34 10.57 4.26
C ARG A 190 -10.86 10.42 3.95
N VAL A 191 -10.13 9.68 4.80
CA VAL A 191 -8.75 9.29 4.56
C VAL A 191 -8.66 7.77 4.39
N TYR A 192 -7.87 7.32 3.44
CA TYR A 192 -7.63 5.88 3.25
C TYR A 192 -6.23 5.48 3.70
N GLY A 193 -5.22 6.14 3.20
CA GLY A 193 -3.82 5.81 3.45
C GLY A 193 -2.94 7.03 3.67
N ALA A 194 -1.85 6.82 4.40
CA ALA A 194 -0.79 7.82 4.55
C ALA A 194 0.56 7.13 4.70
N ILE A 195 1.59 7.77 4.17
CA ILE A 195 2.98 7.34 4.33
C ILE A 195 3.85 8.51 4.77
N ARG A 196 4.83 8.24 5.63
CA ARG A 196 5.88 9.19 5.95
C ARG A 196 6.93 9.16 4.84
N LEU A 197 7.15 10.31 4.20
CA LEU A 197 8.13 10.47 3.14
C LEU A 197 9.55 10.60 3.73
N LYS A 198 10.57 10.39 2.90
CA LYS A 198 11.98 10.53 3.28
C LYS A 198 12.35 11.93 3.77
N ASN A 199 11.65 12.96 3.28
CA ASN A 199 11.85 14.35 3.70
C ASN A 199 11.17 14.70 5.04
N GLY A 200 10.51 13.74 5.69
CA GLY A 200 9.79 13.94 6.95
C GLY A 200 8.33 14.39 6.80
N ASN A 201 7.90 14.77 5.60
CA ASN A 201 6.50 15.11 5.34
C ASN A 201 5.61 13.85 5.31
N THR A 202 4.30 14.03 5.39
CA THR A 202 3.31 12.95 5.26
C THR A 202 2.55 13.11 3.96
N LEU A 203 2.57 12.06 3.12
CA LEU A 203 1.71 11.97 1.95
C LEU A 203 0.41 11.25 2.34
N ILE A 204 -0.74 11.85 2.03
CA ILE A 204 -2.07 11.40 2.49
C ILE A 204 -2.99 11.22 1.28
N ALA A 205 -3.61 10.03 1.19
CA ALA A 205 -4.65 9.71 0.21
C ALA A 205 -6.03 9.92 0.84
N SER A 206 -6.79 10.86 0.32
CA SER A 206 -8.03 11.35 0.94
C SER A 206 -9.27 10.48 0.69
N GLY A 207 -9.14 9.28 0.13
CA GLY A 207 -10.33 8.47 -0.18
C GLY A 207 -11.30 9.24 -1.07
N SER A 208 -12.55 9.41 -0.62
CA SER A 208 -13.60 10.14 -1.37
C SER A 208 -13.37 11.66 -1.51
N GLY A 209 -12.35 12.21 -0.87
CA GLY A 209 -11.96 13.62 -1.07
C GLY A 209 -11.30 13.88 -2.41
N LYS A 210 -11.06 12.81 -3.20
CA LYS A 210 -10.47 12.88 -4.54
C LYS A 210 -9.19 13.71 -4.58
N SER A 211 -8.35 13.57 -3.53
CA SER A 211 -7.09 14.30 -3.45
C SER A 211 -5.98 13.47 -2.83
N VAL A 212 -4.76 13.83 -3.17
CA VAL A 212 -3.55 13.41 -2.48
C VAL A 212 -2.80 14.66 -2.07
N VAL A 213 -2.48 14.77 -0.78
CA VAL A 213 -1.79 15.94 -0.22
C VAL A 213 -0.49 15.54 0.45
N GLU A 214 0.54 16.38 0.33
CA GLU A 214 1.76 16.30 1.13
C GLU A 214 1.72 17.38 2.21
N VAL A 215 1.85 16.96 3.46
CA VAL A 215 1.74 17.81 4.65
C VAL A 215 3.04 17.80 5.43
N THR A 216 3.55 18.96 5.81
CA THR A 216 4.75 19.08 6.66
C THR A 216 4.46 18.65 8.12
N PRO A 217 5.50 18.42 8.95
CA PRO A 217 5.31 18.21 10.38
C PRO A 217 4.52 19.33 11.07
N GLU A 218 4.63 20.58 10.58
CA GLU A 218 3.92 21.77 11.07
C GLU A 218 2.50 21.88 10.49
N LYS A 219 2.02 20.80 9.82
CA LYS A 219 0.66 20.71 9.27
C LYS A 219 0.37 21.68 8.09
N LYS A 220 1.39 22.09 7.35
CA LYS A 220 1.23 22.90 6.14
C LYS A 220 1.17 21.98 4.91
N VAL A 221 0.17 22.20 4.04
CA VAL A 221 0.11 21.54 2.74
C VAL A 221 1.15 22.19 1.81
N VAL A 222 2.06 21.38 1.28
CA VAL A 222 3.16 21.82 0.39
C VAL A 222 3.05 21.23 -1.02
N TRP A 223 2.19 20.24 -1.22
CA TRP A 223 1.89 19.65 -2.52
C TRP A 223 0.49 19.02 -2.48
N GLU A 224 -0.26 19.15 -3.56
CA GLU A 224 -1.60 18.58 -3.70
C GLU A 224 -1.93 18.29 -5.17
N ILE A 225 -2.64 17.18 -5.41
CA ILE A 225 -3.50 16.99 -6.59
C ILE A 225 -4.92 16.76 -6.11
N LYS A 226 -5.92 17.28 -6.83
CA LYS A 226 -7.34 17.21 -6.44
C LYS A 226 -8.25 17.14 -7.65
N ASP A 227 -9.30 16.34 -7.58
CA ASP A 227 -10.32 16.09 -8.59
C ASP A 227 -9.79 15.58 -9.93
N GLN A 228 -8.72 16.17 -10.45
CA GLN A 228 -8.05 15.80 -11.70
C GLN A 228 -6.54 16.02 -11.57
N VAL A 229 -5.75 15.19 -12.25
CA VAL A 229 -4.30 15.39 -12.32
C VAL A 229 -4.00 16.52 -13.29
N PRO A 230 -3.32 17.60 -12.86
CA PRO A 230 -3.06 18.77 -13.70
C PRO A 230 -2.40 18.41 -15.04
N GLY A 231 -2.91 19.01 -16.14
CA GLY A 231 -2.38 18.81 -17.48
C GLY A 231 -2.68 17.43 -18.11
N THR A 232 -3.63 16.68 -17.54
CA THR A 232 -4.07 15.36 -18.06
C THR A 232 -5.58 15.23 -18.02
N ASP A 233 -6.12 14.16 -18.63
CA ASP A 233 -7.54 13.79 -18.53
C ASP A 233 -7.82 12.83 -17.37
N ILE A 234 -6.84 12.54 -16.50
CA ILE A 234 -6.98 11.62 -15.38
C ILE A 234 -7.84 12.26 -14.29
N SER A 235 -9.07 11.80 -14.17
CA SER A 235 -9.95 12.15 -13.05
C SER A 235 -9.65 11.28 -11.83
N LEU A 236 -9.68 11.87 -10.64
CA LEU A 236 -9.46 11.18 -9.39
C LEU A 236 -10.78 10.66 -8.82
N GLY A 237 -10.80 9.39 -8.42
CA GLY A 237 -11.95 8.74 -7.80
C GLY A 237 -11.79 8.62 -6.29
N TRP A 238 -11.48 7.44 -5.82
CA TRP A 238 -11.18 7.13 -4.42
C TRP A 238 -9.70 6.86 -4.24
N MET A 239 -8.98 7.79 -3.64
CA MET A 239 -7.53 7.66 -3.41
C MET A 239 -7.24 6.63 -2.34
N THR A 240 -6.39 5.64 -2.66
CA THR A 240 -6.12 4.49 -1.78
C THR A 240 -4.66 4.39 -1.36
N CYS A 241 -3.97 3.40 -1.88
CA CYS A 241 -2.58 3.13 -1.56
C CYS A 241 -1.64 4.18 -2.14
N LEU A 242 -0.53 4.37 -1.46
CA LEU A 242 0.54 5.30 -1.81
C LEU A 242 1.89 4.59 -1.72
N GLN A 243 2.82 4.95 -2.59
CA GLN A 243 4.20 4.52 -2.53
C GLN A 243 5.11 5.66 -2.97
N GLU A 244 6.22 5.88 -2.25
CA GLU A 244 7.30 6.77 -2.66
C GLU A 244 8.42 5.94 -3.28
N LEU A 245 8.84 6.30 -4.49
CA LEU A 245 9.97 5.66 -5.17
C LEU A 245 11.31 6.27 -4.73
N PRO A 246 12.44 5.57 -4.95
CA PRO A 246 13.77 6.12 -4.71
C PRO A 246 14.03 7.45 -5.42
N SER A 247 13.41 7.66 -6.60
CA SER A 247 13.46 8.91 -7.37
C SER A 247 12.76 10.10 -6.69
N GLY A 248 11.94 9.84 -5.65
CA GLY A 248 11.04 10.81 -5.06
C GLY A 248 9.70 10.94 -5.78
N ASN A 249 9.48 10.21 -6.88
CA ASN A 249 8.19 10.12 -7.51
C ASN A 249 7.19 9.39 -6.61
N ARG A 250 5.91 9.67 -6.81
CA ARG A 250 4.81 9.07 -6.05
C ARG A 250 4.02 8.15 -6.94
N ILE A 251 3.71 6.96 -6.45
CA ILE A 251 2.73 6.06 -7.07
C ILE A 251 1.44 6.18 -6.28
N ILE A 252 0.35 6.37 -6.99
CA ILE A 252 -0.96 6.68 -6.44
C ILE A 252 -2.00 5.69 -6.96
N GLY A 253 -2.79 5.12 -6.06
CA GLY A 253 -3.94 4.28 -6.39
C GLY A 253 -5.19 5.12 -6.60
N ASN A 254 -5.86 4.90 -7.73
CA ASN A 254 -7.04 5.63 -8.19
C ASN A 254 -8.26 4.69 -8.28
N CYS A 255 -8.68 4.17 -7.15
CA CYS A 255 -9.85 3.30 -7.04
C CYS A 255 -11.14 4.07 -7.37
N HIS A 256 -12.15 3.41 -7.89
CA HIS A 256 -13.47 3.99 -8.25
C HIS A 256 -13.43 5.16 -9.26
N ALA A 257 -12.38 5.26 -10.06
CA ALA A 257 -12.25 6.33 -11.06
C ALA A 257 -12.94 6.02 -12.41
N GLY A 258 -13.52 4.83 -12.56
CA GLY A 258 -14.13 4.37 -13.82
C GLY A 258 -13.12 3.78 -14.80
N ASP A 259 -13.65 3.31 -15.92
CA ASP A 259 -12.92 2.57 -16.96
C ASP A 259 -12.03 3.45 -17.87
N LYS A 260 -12.20 4.77 -17.79
CA LYS A 260 -11.43 5.73 -18.60
C LYS A 260 -10.20 6.29 -17.87
N ASN A 261 -9.94 5.81 -16.65
CA ASN A 261 -8.84 6.32 -15.84
C ASN A 261 -7.93 5.18 -15.38
N PRO A 262 -6.61 5.40 -15.32
CA PRO A 262 -5.69 4.40 -14.81
C PRO A 262 -6.01 4.11 -13.33
N GLN A 263 -5.90 2.83 -12.94
CA GLN A 263 -6.09 2.42 -11.54
C GLN A 263 -4.85 2.70 -10.69
N ILE A 264 -3.68 2.83 -11.32
CA ILE A 264 -2.43 3.22 -10.67
C ILE A 264 -1.68 4.15 -11.62
N PHE A 265 -1.06 5.20 -11.07
CA PHE A 265 -0.18 6.06 -11.86
C PHE A 265 1.02 6.55 -11.05
N GLU A 266 2.13 6.81 -11.75
CA GLU A 266 3.32 7.45 -11.20
C GLU A 266 3.36 8.91 -11.59
N ILE A 267 3.59 9.77 -10.61
CA ILE A 267 3.61 11.22 -10.78
C ILE A 267 4.87 11.81 -10.14
N THR A 268 5.49 12.75 -10.85
CA THR A 268 6.65 13.49 -10.33
C THR A 268 6.21 14.56 -9.32
N LYS A 269 7.18 15.16 -8.64
CA LYS A 269 6.95 16.28 -7.73
C LYS A 269 6.32 17.49 -8.45
N ASP A 270 6.66 17.68 -9.73
CA ASP A 270 6.12 18.74 -10.60
C ASP A 270 4.76 18.37 -11.22
N LYS A 271 4.12 17.31 -10.71
CA LYS A 271 2.80 16.83 -11.11
C LYS A 271 2.74 16.30 -12.56
N LYS A 272 3.87 15.86 -13.12
CA LYS A 272 3.91 15.21 -14.43
C LYS A 272 3.72 13.71 -14.28
N VAL A 273 2.71 13.14 -14.96
CA VAL A 273 2.52 11.69 -15.03
C VAL A 273 3.58 11.09 -15.93
N VAL A 274 4.29 10.08 -15.43
CA VAL A 274 5.41 9.43 -16.15
C VAL A 274 5.19 7.94 -16.38
N TRP A 275 4.18 7.35 -15.73
CA TRP A 275 3.74 5.98 -15.96
C TRP A 275 2.29 5.83 -15.51
N GLN A 276 1.55 4.94 -16.20
CA GLN A 276 0.17 4.58 -15.91
C GLN A 276 0.01 3.07 -16.01
N TRP A 277 -0.81 2.50 -15.13
CA TRP A 277 -1.23 1.12 -15.17
C TRP A 277 -2.76 1.08 -15.21
N ASP A 278 -3.26 0.74 -16.39
CA ASP A 278 -4.68 0.64 -16.67
C ASP A 278 -5.02 -0.83 -16.99
N GLN A 279 -5.70 -1.49 -16.07
CA GLN A 279 -6.07 -2.89 -16.16
C GLN A 279 -7.51 -3.11 -15.69
N TRP A 280 -8.41 -2.33 -16.27
CA TRP A 280 -9.82 -2.40 -15.96
C TRP A 280 -10.38 -3.82 -16.02
N ASP A 281 -10.08 -4.58 -17.05
CA ASP A 281 -10.57 -5.95 -17.24
C ASP A 281 -10.12 -6.90 -16.13
N LEU A 282 -8.93 -6.67 -15.57
CA LEU A 282 -8.40 -7.46 -14.47
C LEU A 282 -9.02 -7.03 -13.13
N VAL A 283 -9.04 -5.74 -12.83
CA VAL A 283 -9.34 -5.26 -11.48
C VAL A 283 -10.69 -4.54 -11.34
N GLY A 284 -11.31 -4.13 -12.46
CA GLY A 284 -12.54 -3.35 -12.43
C GLY A 284 -12.39 -2.04 -11.67
N ASN A 285 -13.49 -1.58 -11.06
CA ASN A 285 -13.54 -0.29 -10.34
C ASN A 285 -13.05 -0.35 -8.88
N GLY A 286 -12.49 -1.48 -8.44
CA GLY A 286 -12.31 -1.75 -7.01
C GLY A 286 -10.89 -2.09 -6.57
N LEU A 287 -9.85 -1.51 -7.17
CA LEU A 287 -8.47 -1.75 -6.75
C LEU A 287 -8.13 -0.92 -5.51
N ALA A 288 -8.21 -1.54 -4.33
CA ALA A 288 -7.93 -0.88 -3.06
C ALA A 288 -6.49 -1.11 -2.55
N CYS A 289 -5.81 -2.18 -2.99
CA CYS A 289 -4.44 -2.48 -2.58
C CYS A 289 -3.57 -3.01 -3.72
N TRP A 290 -2.34 -2.56 -3.70
CA TRP A 290 -1.32 -2.92 -4.68
C TRP A 290 0.07 -2.58 -4.14
N GLN A 291 1.08 -3.14 -4.77
CA GLN A 291 2.49 -2.78 -4.59
C GLN A 291 3.18 -2.79 -5.95
N VAL A 292 3.79 -1.68 -6.33
CA VAL A 292 4.75 -1.64 -7.44
C VAL A 292 6.09 -2.14 -6.92
N LEU A 293 6.60 -3.20 -7.52
CA LEU A 293 7.81 -3.88 -7.05
C LEU A 293 9.05 -3.12 -7.50
N SER A 294 10.07 -3.07 -6.63
CA SER A 294 11.40 -2.58 -7.01
C SER A 294 12.04 -3.52 -8.03
N ASP A 295 13.11 -3.07 -8.70
CA ASP A 295 13.85 -3.91 -9.67
C ASP A 295 14.36 -5.19 -9.01
N GLU A 296 14.89 -5.11 -7.77
CA GLU A 296 15.35 -6.29 -7.01
C GLU A 296 14.20 -7.24 -6.68
N GLN A 297 13.04 -6.70 -6.26
CA GLN A 297 11.83 -7.48 -5.99
C GLN A 297 11.30 -8.14 -7.27
N SER A 298 11.29 -7.41 -8.38
CA SER A 298 10.86 -7.91 -9.69
C SER A 298 11.77 -9.04 -10.17
N ALA A 299 13.08 -8.87 -10.07
CA ALA A 299 14.06 -9.91 -10.39
C ALA A 299 13.91 -11.16 -9.51
N LEU A 300 13.69 -10.97 -8.19
CA LEU A 300 13.44 -12.07 -7.26
C LEU A 300 12.19 -12.87 -7.65
N VAL A 301 11.09 -12.19 -7.96
CA VAL A 301 9.83 -12.83 -8.40
C VAL A 301 10.06 -13.63 -9.68
N ARG A 302 10.66 -13.03 -10.71
CA ARG A 302 10.96 -13.70 -11.99
C ARG A 302 11.82 -14.95 -11.79
N LYS A 303 12.88 -14.84 -10.98
CA LYS A 303 13.77 -15.99 -10.62
C LYS A 303 13.00 -17.13 -9.96
N LYS A 304 12.16 -16.81 -8.98
CA LYS A 304 11.35 -17.81 -8.26
C LYS A 304 10.31 -18.46 -9.17
N LEU A 305 9.63 -17.69 -10.01
CA LEU A 305 8.64 -18.23 -10.96
C LEU A 305 9.31 -19.13 -12.01
N ALA A 306 10.51 -18.79 -12.48
CA ALA A 306 11.28 -19.64 -13.38
C ALA A 306 11.68 -20.98 -12.73
N ALA A 307 11.99 -20.97 -11.44
CA ALA A 307 12.33 -22.20 -10.70
C ALA A 307 11.12 -23.13 -10.49
N LEU A 308 9.90 -22.61 -10.46
CA LEU A 308 8.66 -23.40 -10.32
C LEU A 308 8.21 -24.09 -11.62
N LYS A 309 8.81 -23.72 -12.77
CA LYS A 309 8.51 -24.34 -14.09
C LYS A 309 9.42 -25.55 -14.40
N LYS A 310 10.43 -25.76 -13.57
CA LYS A 310 11.36 -26.91 -13.66
C LYS A 310 10.87 -28.06 -12.77
#